data_b25b19b40e515c49928af0ec3f1d4b8b
#
_entry.id   b25b19b40e515c49928af0ec3f1d4b8b
#
_cell.length_a   1.000
_cell.length_b   1.000
_cell.length_c   1.000
_cell.angle_alpha   90.00
_cell.angle_beta   90.00
_cell.angle_gamma   90.00
#
_symmetry.space_group_name_H-M   'P 1'
#
loop_
_entity.id
_entity.type
_entity.pdbx_description
1 polymer ?
#
loop_
_entity_poly.entity_id
_entity_poly.type
_entity_poly.pdbx_seq_one_letter_code
_entity_poly.pdbx_strand_id
1 'polypeptide(L)'
;MVIDTSALIALLIAEPNAERLRAALESDPVRRVSAATVVEASLVFLRRFGDAGDASLDRLLRGLNADVIAVDLEQTSVARDAALRYRRGHHPAALNFGDCFSYALASVMGESLLFVGNDFTQTDIAAVPW
;
A
#
# COMPACT_ATOMS: atom_id res chain seq x y z
N MET A 1 10.70 -3.36 1.24
CA MET A 1 9.57 -2.48 1.67
C MET A 1 8.22 -3.01 1.19
N VAL A 2 7.15 -2.69 1.90
CA VAL A 2 5.77 -2.90 1.45
C VAL A 2 5.23 -1.61 0.81
N ILE A 3 4.39 -1.73 -0.21
CA ILE A 3 3.82 -0.59 -0.96
C ILE A 3 2.31 -0.55 -0.71
N ASP A 4 1.82 0.60 -0.28
CA ASP A 4 0.39 0.86 -0.07
C ASP A 4 -0.31 1.33 -1.36
N THR A 5 -1.65 1.19 -1.41
CA THR A 5 -2.51 1.67 -2.50
C THR A 5 -2.26 3.14 -2.84
N SER A 6 -2.09 4.00 -1.83
CA SER A 6 -1.85 5.44 -2.02
C SER A 6 -0.57 5.73 -2.80
N ALA A 7 0.50 4.98 -2.54
CA ALA A 7 1.75 5.11 -3.29
C ALA A 7 1.62 4.60 -4.73
N LEU A 8 0.91 3.48 -4.96
CA LEU A 8 0.63 2.98 -6.32
C LEU A 8 -0.18 3.99 -7.14
N ILE A 9 -1.20 4.60 -6.51
CA ILE A 9 -2.01 5.64 -7.15
C ILE A 9 -1.14 6.84 -7.53
N ALA A 10 -0.36 7.38 -6.58
CA ALA A 10 0.49 8.55 -6.81
C ALA A 10 1.50 8.33 -7.94
N LEU A 11 2.09 7.13 -8.01
CA LEU A 11 3.02 6.75 -9.08
C LEU A 11 2.33 6.70 -10.47
N LEU A 12 1.13 6.11 -10.54
CA LEU A 12 0.44 5.91 -11.81
C LEU A 12 -0.11 7.22 -12.40
N ILE A 13 -0.66 8.08 -11.54
CA ILE A 13 -1.20 9.38 -12.01
C ILE A 13 -0.14 10.49 -12.04
N ALA A 14 1.12 10.14 -11.81
CA ALA A 14 2.26 11.05 -11.82
C ALA A 14 2.04 12.29 -10.93
N GLU A 15 1.62 12.06 -9.68
CA GLU A 15 1.51 13.13 -8.68
C GLU A 15 2.85 13.90 -8.53
N PRO A 16 2.85 15.13 -8.02
CA PRO A 16 4.08 15.91 -7.85
C PRO A 16 5.20 15.20 -7.08
N ASN A 17 4.84 14.25 -6.21
CA ASN A 17 5.77 13.46 -5.39
C ASN A 17 6.25 12.17 -6.08
N ALA A 18 5.75 11.83 -7.27
CA ALA A 18 6.02 10.54 -7.93
C ALA A 18 7.53 10.28 -8.11
N GLU A 19 8.32 11.32 -8.42
CA GLU A 19 9.78 11.18 -8.56
C GLU A 19 10.46 10.80 -7.24
N ARG A 20 10.02 11.37 -6.12
CA ARG A 20 10.56 11.03 -4.79
C ARG A 20 10.18 9.60 -4.40
N LEU A 21 8.95 9.20 -4.69
CA LEU A 21 8.51 7.81 -4.48
C LEU A 21 9.31 6.81 -5.33
N ARG A 22 9.62 7.17 -6.60
CA ARG A 22 10.49 6.33 -7.45
C ARG A 22 11.90 6.20 -6.88
N ALA A 23 12.49 7.29 -6.43
CA ALA A 23 13.81 7.26 -5.80
C ALA A 23 13.82 6.37 -4.53
N ALA A 24 12.79 6.42 -3.71
CA ALA A 24 12.64 5.54 -2.55
C ALA A 24 12.53 4.06 -2.98
N LEU A 25 11.74 3.77 -4.01
CA LEU A 25 11.60 2.41 -4.54
C LEU A 25 12.91 1.87 -5.15
N GLU A 26 13.70 2.72 -5.79
CA GLU A 26 15.00 2.35 -6.35
C GLU A 26 16.03 2.01 -5.26
N SER A 27 15.89 2.59 -4.06
CA SER A 27 16.78 2.35 -2.93
C SER A 27 16.59 0.99 -2.25
N ASP A 28 15.46 0.30 -2.50
CA ASP A 28 15.16 -1.01 -1.91
C ASP A 28 14.92 -2.05 -3.04
N PRO A 29 15.72 -3.12 -3.11
CA PRO A 29 15.55 -4.16 -4.12
C PRO A 29 14.32 -5.04 -3.87
N VAL A 30 13.78 -5.06 -2.65
CA VAL A 30 12.63 -5.88 -2.27
C VAL A 30 11.39 -5.01 -2.17
N ARG A 31 10.42 -5.28 -3.01
CA ARG A 31 9.15 -4.54 -3.10
C ARG A 31 8.00 -5.51 -3.02
N ARG A 32 7.16 -5.38 -2.02
CA ARG A 32 6.02 -6.25 -1.77
C ARG A 32 4.73 -5.45 -1.75
N VAL A 33 3.67 -6.09 -2.21
CA VAL A 33 2.32 -5.53 -2.16
C VAL A 33 1.33 -6.62 -1.76
N SER A 34 0.38 -6.31 -0.88
CA SER A 34 -0.67 -7.28 -0.54
C SER A 34 -1.57 -7.54 -1.75
N ALA A 35 -1.99 -8.80 -1.95
CA ALA A 35 -2.99 -9.14 -2.96
C ALA A 35 -4.30 -8.34 -2.77
N ALA A 36 -4.68 -8.03 -1.53
CA ALA A 36 -5.84 -7.18 -1.23
C ALA A 36 -5.61 -5.73 -1.68
N THR A 37 -4.41 -5.19 -1.48
CA THR A 37 -4.00 -3.86 -1.96
C THR A 37 -4.04 -3.77 -3.49
N VAL A 38 -3.63 -4.83 -4.19
CA VAL A 38 -3.74 -4.88 -5.67
C VAL A 38 -5.19 -4.79 -6.11
N VAL A 39 -6.11 -5.54 -5.48
CA VAL A 39 -7.55 -5.48 -5.79
C VAL A 39 -8.12 -4.09 -5.51
N GLU A 40 -7.78 -3.48 -4.37
CA GLU A 40 -8.20 -2.12 -4.05
C GLU A 40 -7.72 -1.11 -5.10
N ALA A 41 -6.44 -1.14 -5.45
CA ALA A 41 -5.86 -0.29 -6.48
C ALA A 41 -6.57 -0.50 -7.83
N SER A 42 -6.80 -1.75 -8.25
CA SER A 42 -7.54 -2.08 -9.47
C SER A 42 -8.92 -1.43 -9.48
N LEU A 43 -9.69 -1.52 -8.37
CA LEU A 43 -11.01 -0.88 -8.27
C LEU A 43 -10.95 0.64 -8.39
N VAL A 44 -9.93 1.28 -7.81
CA VAL A 44 -9.71 2.73 -7.95
C VAL A 44 -9.41 3.10 -9.39
N PHE A 45 -8.53 2.36 -10.07
CA PHE A 45 -8.13 2.64 -11.45
C PHE A 45 -9.24 2.36 -12.45
N LEU A 46 -10.00 1.27 -12.27
CA LEU A 46 -11.18 0.98 -13.08
C LEU A 46 -12.22 2.12 -13.01
N ARG A 47 -12.49 2.64 -11.81
CA ARG A 47 -13.42 3.78 -11.63
C ARG A 47 -12.93 5.04 -12.30
N ARG A 48 -11.62 5.29 -12.33
CA ARG A 48 -11.02 6.53 -12.82
C ARG A 48 -10.70 6.50 -14.32
N PHE A 49 -10.29 5.36 -14.86
CA PHE A 49 -9.73 5.20 -16.20
C PHE A 49 -10.35 4.05 -17.01
N GLY A 50 -11.37 3.37 -16.50
CA GLY A 50 -11.94 2.18 -17.14
C GLY A 50 -10.92 1.03 -17.27
N ASP A 51 -11.14 0.13 -18.22
CA ASP A 51 -10.32 -1.07 -18.43
C ASP A 51 -8.83 -0.77 -18.67
N ALA A 52 -8.52 0.39 -19.25
CA ALA A 52 -7.13 0.83 -19.44
C ALA A 52 -6.40 1.07 -18.11
N GLY A 53 -7.12 1.38 -17.03
CA GLY A 53 -6.56 1.61 -15.69
C GLY A 53 -5.98 0.32 -15.11
N ASP A 54 -6.70 -0.78 -15.20
CA ASP A 54 -6.25 -2.08 -14.69
C ASP A 54 -4.99 -2.58 -15.41
N ALA A 55 -4.98 -2.50 -16.74
CA ALA A 55 -3.79 -2.82 -17.52
C ALA A 55 -2.58 -1.92 -17.18
N SER A 56 -2.81 -0.69 -16.72
CA SER A 56 -1.75 0.22 -16.30
C SER A 56 -1.20 -0.14 -14.92
N LEU A 57 -2.05 -0.61 -14.00
CA LEU A 57 -1.62 -1.17 -12.72
C LEU A 57 -0.71 -2.39 -12.92
N ASP A 58 -1.11 -3.31 -13.79
CA ASP A 58 -0.30 -4.48 -14.13
C ASP A 58 1.09 -4.10 -14.67
N ARG A 59 1.15 -3.10 -15.56
CA ARG A 59 2.43 -2.60 -16.08
C ARG A 59 3.27 -1.96 -14.98
N LEU A 60 2.65 -1.21 -14.07
CA LEU A 60 3.33 -0.60 -12.94
C LEU A 60 3.94 -1.67 -12.03
N LEU A 61 3.16 -2.66 -11.60
CA LEU A 61 3.64 -3.74 -10.71
C LEU A 61 4.80 -4.52 -11.34
N ARG A 62 4.71 -4.86 -12.64
CA ARG A 62 5.82 -5.49 -13.36
C ARG A 62 7.04 -4.58 -13.47
N GLY A 63 6.85 -3.30 -13.77
CA GLY A 63 7.95 -2.32 -13.86
C GLY A 63 8.66 -2.10 -12.53
N LEU A 64 7.95 -2.21 -11.42
CA LEU A 64 8.50 -2.15 -10.08
C LEU A 64 9.13 -3.48 -9.64
N ASN A 65 8.95 -4.57 -10.39
CA ASN A 65 9.29 -5.93 -9.97
C ASN A 65 8.74 -6.23 -8.57
N ALA A 66 7.46 -5.89 -8.36
CA ALA A 66 6.80 -6.03 -7.06
C ALA A 66 6.25 -7.45 -6.87
N ASP A 67 6.59 -8.06 -5.74
CA ASP A 67 6.06 -9.34 -5.33
C ASP A 67 4.65 -9.16 -4.75
N VAL A 68 3.65 -9.79 -5.38
CA VAL A 68 2.27 -9.81 -4.85
C VAL A 68 2.14 -10.94 -3.83
N ILE A 69 1.91 -10.58 -2.59
CA ILE A 69 1.86 -11.51 -1.46
C ILE A 69 0.40 -11.85 -1.14
N ALA A 70 0.07 -13.14 -1.11
CA ALA A 70 -1.24 -13.62 -0.74
C ALA A 70 -1.55 -13.28 0.72
N VAL A 71 -2.83 -12.94 1.00
CA VAL A 71 -3.29 -12.74 2.38
C VAL A 71 -3.52 -14.09 3.03
N ASP A 72 -2.76 -14.39 4.06
CA ASP A 72 -2.88 -15.60 4.87
C ASP A 72 -3.61 -15.36 6.21
N LEU A 73 -3.67 -16.38 7.04
CA LEU A 73 -4.35 -16.31 8.34
C LEU A 73 -3.62 -15.38 9.32
N GLU A 74 -2.30 -15.34 9.29
CA GLU A 74 -1.52 -14.45 10.15
C GLU A 74 -1.75 -13.00 9.78
N GLN A 75 -1.64 -12.64 8.52
CA GLN A 75 -1.96 -11.31 8.01
C GLN A 75 -3.41 -10.94 8.29
N THR A 76 -4.37 -11.88 8.14
CA THR A 76 -5.77 -11.65 8.45
C THR A 76 -5.98 -11.29 9.93
N SER A 77 -5.28 -11.98 10.85
CA SER A 77 -5.35 -11.67 12.28
C SER A 77 -4.80 -10.27 12.57
N VAL A 78 -3.63 -9.95 12.04
CA VAL A 78 -2.99 -8.62 12.20
C VAL A 78 -3.84 -7.50 11.59
N ALA A 79 -4.45 -7.72 10.43
CA ALA A 79 -5.35 -6.73 9.79
C ALA A 79 -6.59 -6.45 10.65
N ARG A 80 -7.17 -7.48 11.28
CA ARG A 80 -8.30 -7.31 12.21
C ARG A 80 -7.90 -6.54 13.46
N ASP A 81 -6.71 -6.82 14.02
CA ASP A 81 -6.18 -6.09 15.17
C ASP A 81 -5.90 -4.62 14.81
N ALA A 82 -5.35 -4.35 13.63
CA ALA A 82 -5.17 -3.00 13.11
C ALA A 82 -6.52 -2.25 13.00
N ALA A 83 -7.55 -2.91 12.44
CA ALA A 83 -8.89 -2.36 12.36
C ALA A 83 -9.48 -2.04 13.75
N LEU A 84 -9.25 -2.88 14.75
CA LEU A 84 -9.70 -2.60 16.12
C LEU A 84 -8.96 -1.42 16.75
N ARG A 85 -7.64 -1.34 16.57
CA ARG A 85 -6.78 -0.32 17.17
C ARG A 85 -6.89 1.03 16.50
N TYR A 86 -6.89 1.08 15.18
CA TYR A 86 -6.64 2.29 14.39
C TYR A 86 -7.83 2.78 13.56
N ARG A 87 -9.03 2.21 13.72
CA ARG A 87 -10.22 2.54 12.92
C ARG A 87 -10.67 3.98 13.06
N ARG A 88 -11.31 4.48 12.01
CA ARG A 88 -11.98 5.78 12.01
C ARG A 88 -12.95 5.94 13.18
N GLY A 89 -12.94 7.11 13.81
CA GLY A 89 -13.79 7.45 14.96
C GLY A 89 -13.24 6.98 16.32
N HIS A 90 -12.13 6.21 16.33
CA HIS A 90 -11.49 5.75 17.57
C HIS A 90 -10.01 6.12 17.67
N HIS A 91 -9.33 6.29 16.53
CA HIS A 91 -7.89 6.59 16.50
C HIS A 91 -7.59 7.63 15.42
N PRO A 92 -6.60 8.54 15.63
CA PRO A 92 -6.24 9.55 14.63
C PRO A 92 -5.79 8.99 13.29
N ALA A 93 -5.18 7.80 13.25
CA ALA A 93 -4.80 7.13 12.01
C ALA A 93 -6.00 6.86 11.10
N ALA A 94 -7.17 6.59 11.68
CA ALA A 94 -8.43 6.39 10.97
C ALA A 94 -8.35 5.38 9.81
N LEU A 95 -7.55 4.31 9.99
CA LEU A 95 -7.33 3.30 8.95
C LEU A 95 -8.65 2.77 8.38
N ASN A 96 -8.73 2.71 7.07
CA ASN A 96 -9.81 2.09 6.33
C ASN A 96 -9.56 0.59 6.13
N PHE A 97 -10.45 -0.09 5.39
CA PHE A 97 -10.35 -1.51 5.12
C PHE A 97 -9.06 -1.88 4.35
N GLY A 98 -8.72 -1.12 3.30
CA GLY A 98 -7.53 -1.38 2.48
C GLY A 98 -6.24 -1.16 3.26
N ASP A 99 -6.18 -0.08 4.05
CA ASP A 99 -5.01 0.25 4.88
C ASP A 99 -4.63 -0.90 5.83
N CYS A 100 -5.63 -1.62 6.35
CA CYS A 100 -5.38 -2.74 7.27
C CYS A 100 -4.56 -3.87 6.62
N PHE A 101 -4.66 -4.09 5.31
CA PHE A 101 -3.88 -5.12 4.62
C PHE A 101 -2.45 -4.68 4.33
N SER A 102 -2.25 -3.41 3.97
CA SER A 102 -0.91 -2.83 3.83
C SER A 102 -0.17 -2.84 5.18
N TYR A 103 -0.85 -2.44 6.25
CA TYR A 103 -0.35 -2.53 7.62
C TYR A 103 0.02 -3.96 8.00
N ALA A 104 -0.90 -4.92 7.77
CA ALA A 104 -0.69 -6.31 8.16
C ALA A 104 0.51 -6.94 7.45
N LEU A 105 0.64 -6.73 6.15
CA LEU A 105 1.78 -7.23 5.40
C LEU A 105 3.09 -6.63 5.92
N ALA A 106 3.15 -5.31 6.13
CA ALA A 106 4.34 -4.64 6.65
C ALA A 106 4.71 -5.17 8.05
N SER A 107 3.72 -5.34 8.93
CA SER A 107 3.92 -5.87 10.29
C SER A 107 4.45 -7.30 10.29
N VAL A 108 3.82 -8.20 9.52
CA VAL A 108 4.21 -9.64 9.46
C VAL A 108 5.59 -9.81 8.84
N MET A 109 5.91 -9.01 7.81
CA MET A 109 7.23 -9.07 7.16
C MET A 109 8.33 -8.32 7.92
N GLY A 110 7.97 -7.51 8.93
CA GLY A 110 8.93 -6.64 9.63
C GLY A 110 9.54 -5.58 8.71
N GLU A 111 8.79 -5.10 7.72
CA GLU A 111 9.25 -4.16 6.71
C GLU A 111 8.61 -2.78 6.86
N SER A 112 9.30 -1.76 6.39
CA SER A 112 8.76 -0.41 6.29
C SER A 112 7.69 -0.31 5.20
N LEU A 113 6.73 0.59 5.40
CA LEU A 113 5.62 0.85 4.49
C LEU A 113 5.84 2.14 3.70
N LEU A 114 5.73 2.05 2.36
CA LEU A 114 5.71 3.19 1.46
C LEU A 114 4.26 3.61 1.21
N PHE A 115 3.90 4.82 1.60
CA PHE A 115 2.55 5.37 1.47
C PHE A 115 2.57 6.88 1.22
N VAL A 116 1.46 7.44 0.76
CA VAL A 116 1.21 8.87 0.61
C VAL A 116 0.07 9.28 1.54
N GLY A 117 0.22 10.38 2.25
CA GLY A 117 -0.77 10.86 3.22
C GLY A 117 -0.31 10.67 4.66
N ASN A 118 -1.26 10.68 5.59
CA ASN A 118 -0.98 10.68 7.04
C ASN A 118 -1.55 9.46 7.77
N ASP A 119 -2.22 8.54 7.10
CA ASP A 119 -2.99 7.47 7.73
C ASP A 119 -2.12 6.56 8.60
N PHE A 120 -0.91 6.24 8.14
CA PHE A 120 0.01 5.39 8.89
C PHE A 120 0.96 6.13 9.84
N THR A 121 1.03 7.46 9.78
CA THR A 121 1.97 8.25 10.62
C THR A 121 1.66 8.17 12.11
N GLN A 122 0.44 7.76 12.47
CA GLN A 122 -0.03 7.59 13.84
C GLN A 122 -0.11 6.12 14.27
N THR A 123 0.46 5.22 13.45
CA THR A 123 0.58 3.79 13.78
C THR A 123 1.99 3.45 14.24
N ASP A 124 2.21 2.19 14.60
CA ASP A 124 3.53 1.66 14.97
C ASP A 124 4.33 1.08 13.78
N ILE A 125 3.82 1.22 12.55
CA ILE A 125 4.54 0.80 11.35
C ILE A 125 5.64 1.82 10.98
N ALA A 126 6.84 1.33 10.71
CA ALA A 126 7.91 2.16 10.19
C ALA A 126 7.56 2.66 8.78
N ALA A 127 7.65 3.98 8.57
CA ALA A 127 7.48 4.58 7.25
C ALA A 127 8.77 4.51 6.44
N VAL A 128 8.66 4.28 5.13
CA VAL A 128 9.78 4.51 4.20
C VAL A 128 9.98 6.02 4.08
N PRO A 129 11.18 6.56 4.32
CA PRO A 129 11.46 7.98 4.08
C PRO A 129 11.54 8.27 2.58
N TRP A 130 10.80 9.29 2.13
CA TRP A 130 10.79 9.72 0.73
C TRP A 130 10.46 11.22 0.56
#